data_f56f44f0bf26adb6ef86b2eedad8e956
#
_entry.id   f56f44f0bf26adb6ef86b2eedad8e956
#
_cell.length_a   1.000
_cell.length_b   1.000
_cell.length_c   1.000
_cell.angle_alpha   90.00
_cell.angle_beta   90.00
_cell.angle_gamma   90.00
#
_symmetry.space_group_name_H-M   'P 1'
#
loop_
_entity.id
_entity.type
_entity.pdbx_description
1 polymer ?
#
loop_
_entity_poly.entity_id
_entity_poly.type
_entity_poly.pdbx_seq_one_letter_code
_entity_poly.pdbx_strand_id
1 'polypeptide(L)'
;MNACKKQIIEFARSNQRVNAKDLATAFGMKPVTSRQYLSALAKSNELVRVGYGVYAIAHKQTFTYKPSALAVEIYIKMKSELPFTDFCVYDGSILFPIQHHLSTNHAIYVETNRDAVESVFCRLKEVYKNVYRQPNLDFMNDYIDLREKCFIVKPLVTESPLMKVDGIKVPTLEKLLVDTQKDIDFDYMQGNEASYMFHMALSQYLVNNQRLMRYAKRRNIGIKIESLINSSRNIS
;
A
#
# COMPACT_ATOMS: atom_id res chain seq x y z
N MET A 1 16.64 -7.51 -13.59
CA MET A 1 17.49 -6.36 -13.21
C MET A 1 18.87 -6.58 -13.84
N ASN A 2 19.43 -5.60 -14.54
CA ASN A 2 20.71 -5.72 -15.24
C ASN A 2 21.84 -5.97 -14.21
N ALA A 3 22.80 -6.88 -14.49
CA ALA A 3 23.89 -7.25 -13.57
C ALA A 3 24.67 -6.01 -13.06
N CYS A 4 24.92 -5.04 -13.92
CA CYS A 4 25.59 -3.78 -13.57
C CYS A 4 24.82 -2.96 -12.52
N LYS A 5 23.48 -2.89 -12.56
CA LYS A 5 22.70 -2.20 -11.55
C LYS A 5 22.83 -2.83 -10.16
N LYS A 6 22.88 -4.16 -10.08
CA LYS A 6 23.09 -4.87 -8.81
C LYS A 6 24.44 -4.51 -8.17
N GLN A 7 25.49 -4.52 -8.99
CA GLN A 7 26.83 -4.18 -8.52
C GLN A 7 26.93 -2.72 -8.02
N ILE A 8 26.26 -1.79 -8.70
CA ILE A 8 26.21 -0.38 -8.27
C ILE A 8 25.46 -0.24 -6.93
N ILE A 9 24.38 -0.98 -6.72
CA ILE A 9 23.63 -0.96 -5.45
C ILE A 9 24.51 -1.53 -4.31
N GLU A 10 25.22 -2.64 -4.54
CA GLU A 10 26.15 -3.20 -3.57
C GLU A 10 27.30 -2.24 -3.24
N PHE A 11 27.87 -1.61 -4.25
CA PHE A 11 28.89 -0.59 -4.06
C PHE A 11 28.36 0.60 -3.24
N ALA A 12 27.15 1.05 -3.52
CA ALA A 12 26.52 2.13 -2.75
C ALA A 12 26.22 1.73 -1.29
N ARG A 13 25.90 0.45 -1.03
CA ARG A 13 25.77 -0.06 0.35
C ARG A 13 27.06 0.02 1.13
N SER A 14 28.17 -0.40 0.50
CA SER A 14 29.48 -0.44 1.16
C SER A 14 30.05 0.95 1.40
N ASN A 15 29.70 1.94 0.58
CA ASN A 15 30.29 3.28 0.63
C ASN A 15 29.36 4.36 1.25
N GLN A 16 28.17 3.97 1.74
CA GLN A 16 27.16 4.86 2.34
C GLN A 16 26.66 5.99 1.40
N ARG A 17 27.56 6.68 0.72
CA ARG A 17 27.28 7.75 -0.26
C ARG A 17 28.13 7.54 -1.50
N VAL A 18 27.55 7.76 -2.68
CA VAL A 18 28.22 7.60 -3.96
C VAL A 18 27.87 8.73 -4.90
N ASN A 19 28.79 9.07 -5.78
CA ASN A 19 28.61 10.05 -6.85
C ASN A 19 29.08 9.46 -8.19
N ALA A 20 28.90 10.22 -9.27
CA ALA A 20 29.25 9.75 -10.62
C ALA A 20 30.75 9.49 -10.81
N LYS A 21 31.60 10.19 -10.06
CA LYS A 21 33.06 10.02 -10.13
C LYS A 21 33.47 8.71 -9.45
N ASP A 22 32.84 8.39 -8.32
CA ASP A 22 33.08 7.13 -7.59
C ASP A 22 32.76 5.91 -8.45
N LEU A 23 31.58 5.95 -9.14
CA LEU A 23 31.19 4.88 -10.06
C LEU A 23 32.12 4.80 -11.28
N ALA A 24 32.49 5.94 -11.84
CA ALA A 24 33.40 5.98 -12.98
C ALA A 24 34.73 5.29 -12.63
N THR A 25 35.26 5.56 -11.43
CA THR A 25 36.52 4.98 -10.94
C THR A 25 36.35 3.48 -10.62
N ALA A 26 35.29 3.11 -9.88
CA ALA A 26 35.09 1.75 -9.42
C ALA A 26 34.74 0.74 -10.54
N PHE A 27 34.04 1.20 -11.59
CA PHE A 27 33.54 0.33 -12.65
C PHE A 27 34.13 0.63 -14.04
N GLY A 28 35.12 1.54 -14.15
CA GLY A 28 35.71 1.93 -15.44
C GLY A 28 34.73 2.57 -16.42
N MET A 29 33.67 3.24 -15.90
CA MET A 29 32.61 3.82 -16.71
C MET A 29 32.92 5.28 -17.10
N LYS A 30 32.33 5.73 -18.21
CA LYS A 30 32.32 7.16 -18.53
C LYS A 30 31.47 7.92 -17.49
N PRO A 31 31.86 9.12 -17.05
CA PRO A 31 31.08 9.90 -16.05
C PRO A 31 29.63 10.16 -16.46
N VAL A 32 29.36 10.29 -17.74
CA VAL A 32 27.99 10.45 -18.27
C VAL A 32 27.16 9.20 -18.02
N THR A 33 27.71 8.03 -18.30
CA THR A 33 27.08 6.73 -18.06
C THR A 33 26.81 6.51 -16.57
N SER A 34 27.78 6.85 -15.70
CA SER A 34 27.63 6.80 -14.25
C SER A 34 26.46 7.67 -13.75
N ARG A 35 26.34 8.91 -14.26
CA ARG A 35 25.19 9.78 -13.92
C ARG A 35 23.85 9.19 -14.37
N GLN A 36 23.81 8.58 -15.56
CA GLN A 36 22.59 7.93 -16.05
C GLN A 36 22.17 6.76 -15.16
N TYR A 37 23.11 5.91 -14.71
CA TYR A 37 22.82 4.83 -13.77
C TYR A 37 22.33 5.35 -12.43
N LEU A 38 23.00 6.34 -11.84
CA LEU A 38 22.57 6.93 -10.56
C LEU A 38 21.19 7.56 -10.66
N SER A 39 20.93 8.31 -11.73
CA SER A 39 19.61 8.90 -11.99
C SER A 39 18.53 7.84 -12.20
N ALA A 40 18.83 6.76 -12.94
CA ALA A 40 17.90 5.65 -13.16
C ALA A 40 17.61 4.88 -11.88
N LEU A 41 18.61 4.65 -11.02
CA LEU A 41 18.46 4.00 -9.72
C LEU A 41 17.70 4.91 -8.73
N ALA A 42 17.87 6.21 -8.79
CA ALA A 42 17.07 7.15 -8.01
C ALA A 42 15.61 7.17 -8.48
N LYS A 43 15.38 7.19 -9.80
CA LYS A 43 14.01 7.07 -10.36
C LYS A 43 13.32 5.76 -10.02
N SER A 44 14.06 4.67 -9.84
CA SER A 44 13.50 3.38 -9.38
C SER A 44 13.44 3.25 -7.84
N ASN A 45 13.77 4.33 -7.11
CA ASN A 45 13.83 4.36 -5.66
C ASN A 45 14.77 3.31 -5.03
N GLU A 46 15.81 2.91 -5.74
CA GLU A 46 16.89 2.08 -5.20
C GLU A 46 17.94 2.94 -4.49
N LEU A 47 18.15 4.16 -4.99
CA LEU A 47 18.96 5.19 -4.39
C LEU A 47 18.11 6.42 -4.06
N VAL A 48 18.55 7.21 -3.10
CA VAL A 48 18.00 8.53 -2.79
C VAL A 48 19.07 9.58 -3.01
N ARG A 49 18.70 10.73 -3.59
CA ARG A 49 19.61 11.87 -3.76
C ARG A 49 19.72 12.60 -2.43
N VAL A 50 20.90 12.58 -1.82
CA VAL A 50 21.18 13.20 -0.51
C VAL A 50 21.94 14.52 -0.62
N GLY A 51 22.30 14.93 -1.85
CA GLY A 51 23.00 16.18 -2.14
C GLY A 51 23.21 16.40 -3.64
N TYR A 52 23.88 17.49 -4.01
CA TYR A 52 24.15 17.77 -5.44
C TYR A 52 25.06 16.69 -6.04
N GLY A 53 24.47 15.84 -6.90
CA GLY A 53 25.18 14.70 -7.53
C GLY A 53 25.58 13.57 -6.59
N VAL A 54 25.13 13.58 -5.33
CA VAL A 54 25.45 12.57 -4.31
C VAL A 54 24.21 11.74 -4.01
N TYR A 55 24.39 10.43 -3.97
CA TYR A 55 23.33 9.45 -3.79
C TYR A 55 23.70 8.48 -2.65
N ALA A 56 22.70 7.97 -1.96
CA ALA A 56 22.82 6.93 -0.95
C ALA A 56 21.80 5.82 -1.19
N ILE A 57 21.98 4.68 -0.53
CA ILE A 57 20.95 3.62 -0.54
C ILE A 57 19.65 4.18 0.03
N ALA A 58 18.57 3.95 -0.66
CA ALA A 58 17.23 4.17 -0.11
C ALA A 58 16.96 3.09 0.95
N HIS A 59 16.99 3.47 2.22
CA HIS A 59 16.63 2.57 3.32
C HIS A 59 15.11 2.46 3.39
N LYS A 60 14.55 1.58 2.55
CA LYS A 60 13.13 1.28 2.57
C LYS A 60 12.82 0.27 3.66
N GLN A 61 11.79 0.58 4.42
CA GLN A 61 11.28 -0.29 5.46
C GLN A 61 10.27 -1.31 4.89
N THR A 62 10.14 -2.45 5.54
CA THR A 62 8.99 -3.31 5.29
C THR A 62 7.75 -2.62 5.87
N PHE A 63 6.67 -2.53 5.09
CA PHE A 63 5.41 -2.03 5.60
C PHE A 63 4.88 -2.99 6.68
N THR A 64 4.69 -2.46 7.88
CA THR A 64 4.16 -3.19 9.03
C THR A 64 2.87 -2.52 9.49
N TYR A 65 1.93 -3.35 9.92
CA TYR A 65 0.66 -2.93 10.47
C TYR A 65 0.34 -3.77 11.70
N LYS A 66 -0.15 -3.13 12.74
CA LYS A 66 -0.63 -3.81 13.94
C LYS A 66 -2.16 -3.65 14.00
N PRO A 67 -2.93 -4.73 13.75
CA PRO A 67 -4.38 -4.67 13.83
C PRO A 67 -4.83 -4.38 15.26
N SER A 68 -5.98 -3.72 15.42
CA SER A 68 -6.59 -3.53 16.73
C SER A 68 -7.05 -4.88 17.33
N ALA A 69 -7.16 -4.92 18.66
CA ALA A 69 -7.69 -6.10 19.35
C ALA A 69 -9.08 -6.48 18.82
N LEU A 70 -9.91 -5.49 18.48
CA LEU A 70 -11.25 -5.72 17.94
C LEU A 70 -11.20 -6.32 16.53
N ALA A 71 -10.29 -5.88 15.65
CA ALA A 71 -10.13 -6.49 14.33
C ALA A 71 -9.69 -7.96 14.43
N VAL A 72 -8.80 -8.27 15.37
CA VAL A 72 -8.36 -9.64 15.65
C VAL A 72 -9.53 -10.49 16.18
N GLU A 73 -10.29 -9.97 17.16
CA GLU A 73 -11.47 -10.63 17.72
C GLU A 73 -12.50 -10.96 16.63
N ILE A 74 -12.85 -10.00 15.80
CA ILE A 74 -13.80 -10.18 14.69
C ILE A 74 -13.30 -11.26 13.74
N TYR A 75 -12.03 -11.21 13.33
CA TYR A 75 -11.47 -12.21 12.43
C TYR A 75 -11.57 -13.62 13.04
N ILE A 76 -11.16 -13.80 14.28
CA ILE A 76 -11.18 -15.11 14.97
C ILE A 76 -12.61 -15.61 15.10
N LYS A 77 -13.54 -14.75 15.55
CA LYS A 77 -14.95 -15.09 15.68
C LYS A 77 -15.55 -15.51 14.35
N MET A 78 -15.42 -14.68 13.31
CA MET A 78 -15.97 -15.02 11.99
C MET A 78 -15.35 -16.27 11.41
N LYS A 79 -14.04 -16.49 11.61
CA LYS A 79 -13.35 -17.69 11.13
C LYS A 79 -13.76 -18.95 11.89
N SER A 80 -14.11 -18.86 13.15
CA SER A 80 -14.65 -20.00 13.94
C SER A 80 -16.08 -20.38 13.51
N GLU A 81 -16.90 -19.40 13.17
CA GLU A 81 -18.28 -19.61 12.74
C GLU A 81 -18.40 -20.02 11.26
N LEU A 82 -17.49 -19.54 10.42
CA LEU A 82 -17.44 -19.75 8.98
C LEU A 82 -16.04 -20.26 8.56
N PRO A 83 -15.66 -21.49 8.93
CA PRO A 83 -14.27 -21.99 8.81
C PRO A 83 -13.76 -22.08 7.37
N PHE A 84 -14.64 -22.28 6.40
CA PHE A 84 -14.28 -22.41 4.98
C PHE A 84 -14.28 -21.06 4.23
N THR A 85 -14.69 -19.98 4.89
CA THR A 85 -14.75 -18.64 4.29
C THR A 85 -13.41 -17.92 4.45
N ASP A 86 -12.97 -17.22 3.42
CA ASP A 86 -11.83 -16.35 3.50
C ASP A 86 -12.20 -14.99 4.07
N PHE A 87 -11.32 -14.46 4.92
CA PHE A 87 -11.47 -13.15 5.55
C PHE A 87 -10.20 -12.32 5.40
N CYS A 88 -10.38 -11.01 5.26
CA CYS A 88 -9.35 -9.99 5.45
C CYS A 88 -9.98 -8.92 6.34
N VAL A 89 -9.41 -8.69 7.54
CA VAL A 89 -9.96 -7.74 8.51
C VAL A 89 -8.88 -6.75 8.92
N TYR A 90 -9.20 -5.47 8.85
CA TYR A 90 -8.25 -4.40 9.16
C TYR A 90 -8.96 -3.11 9.57
N ASP A 91 -8.27 -2.24 10.29
CA ASP A 91 -8.73 -0.92 10.66
C ASP A 91 -8.32 0.12 9.59
N GLY A 92 -9.11 1.17 9.42
CA GLY A 92 -8.77 2.28 8.53
C GLY A 92 -7.46 2.99 8.89
N SER A 93 -7.03 2.91 10.14
CA SER A 93 -5.74 3.41 10.61
C SER A 93 -4.52 2.80 9.92
N ILE A 94 -4.67 1.69 9.20
CA ILE A 94 -3.62 1.10 8.37
C ILE A 94 -3.06 2.08 7.33
N LEU A 95 -3.85 3.10 6.95
CA LEU A 95 -3.44 4.12 5.98
C LEU A 95 -2.65 5.27 6.60
N PHE A 96 -2.68 5.48 7.92
CA PHE A 96 -2.05 6.64 8.58
C PHE A 96 -0.59 6.86 8.22
N PRO A 97 0.27 5.82 8.10
CA PRO A 97 1.68 6.02 7.76
C PRO A 97 1.94 6.56 6.35
N ILE A 98 0.95 6.53 5.47
CA ILE A 98 1.09 6.90 4.05
C ILE A 98 0.15 8.05 3.64
N GLN A 99 -0.64 8.59 4.56
CA GLN A 99 -1.52 9.75 4.33
C GLN A 99 -0.77 11.07 4.56
N HIS A 100 -1.17 12.12 3.84
CA HIS A 100 -0.73 13.49 4.10
C HIS A 100 -1.62 14.18 5.13
N HIS A 101 -2.92 14.12 4.90
CA HIS A 101 -3.88 14.64 5.84
C HIS A 101 -4.29 13.55 6.83
N LEU A 102 -4.24 13.88 8.12
CA LEU A 102 -4.73 13.00 9.19
C LEU A 102 -6.26 12.90 9.11
N SER A 103 -6.76 12.13 8.15
CA SER A 103 -8.15 11.70 8.21
C SER A 103 -8.23 10.61 9.28
N THR A 104 -9.04 10.85 10.30
CA THR A 104 -9.32 9.84 11.32
C THR A 104 -10.30 8.83 10.74
N ASN A 105 -9.79 7.73 10.17
CA ASN A 105 -10.63 6.62 9.74
C ASN A 105 -10.52 5.49 10.77
N HIS A 106 -11.58 5.36 11.58
CA HIS A 106 -11.71 4.34 12.62
C HIS A 106 -12.63 3.17 12.21
N ALA A 107 -13.03 3.13 10.93
CA ALA A 107 -13.82 2.01 10.42
C ALA A 107 -13.02 0.71 10.47
N ILE A 108 -13.71 -0.39 10.77
CA ILE A 108 -13.18 -1.75 10.62
C ILE A 108 -13.74 -2.32 9.33
N TYR A 109 -12.86 -2.68 8.44
CA TYR A 109 -13.18 -3.30 7.17
C TYR A 109 -13.13 -4.82 7.31
N VAL A 110 -14.24 -5.47 6.93
CA VAL A 110 -14.37 -6.93 6.94
C VAL A 110 -14.61 -7.38 5.50
N GLU A 111 -13.57 -7.81 4.84
CA GLU A 111 -13.66 -8.35 3.48
C GLU A 111 -13.78 -9.87 3.54
N THR A 112 -14.70 -10.42 2.77
CA THR A 112 -14.98 -11.86 2.75
C THR A 112 -15.43 -12.34 1.35
N ASN A 113 -15.55 -13.65 1.15
CA ASN A 113 -16.08 -14.20 -0.07
C ASN A 113 -17.43 -13.55 -0.41
N ARG A 114 -17.68 -13.32 -1.70
CA ARG A 114 -18.88 -12.59 -2.16
C ARG A 114 -20.20 -13.20 -1.68
N ASP A 115 -20.27 -14.53 -1.67
CA ASP A 115 -21.41 -15.31 -1.20
C ASP A 115 -21.61 -15.29 0.32
N ALA A 116 -20.56 -14.99 1.08
CA ALA A 116 -20.60 -14.89 2.53
C ALA A 116 -20.88 -13.48 3.07
N VAL A 117 -20.86 -12.45 2.24
CA VAL A 117 -21.01 -11.03 2.66
C VAL A 117 -22.29 -10.82 3.47
N GLU A 118 -23.42 -11.34 3.01
CA GLU A 118 -24.71 -11.21 3.71
C GLU A 118 -24.68 -11.87 5.08
N SER A 119 -24.20 -13.11 5.16
CA SER A 119 -24.14 -13.84 6.41
C SER A 119 -23.22 -13.17 7.43
N VAL A 120 -22.08 -12.64 6.98
CA VAL A 120 -21.13 -11.91 7.84
C VAL A 120 -21.75 -10.59 8.31
N PHE A 121 -22.41 -9.86 7.43
CA PHE A 121 -23.12 -8.63 7.78
C PHE A 121 -24.18 -8.87 8.86
N CYS A 122 -25.05 -9.86 8.69
CA CYS A 122 -26.09 -10.19 9.67
C CYS A 122 -25.50 -10.54 11.04
N ARG A 123 -24.46 -11.38 11.08
CA ARG A 123 -23.79 -11.78 12.32
C ARG A 123 -23.13 -10.62 13.05
N LEU A 124 -22.47 -9.71 12.30
CA LEU A 124 -21.90 -8.52 12.91
C LEU A 124 -22.98 -7.56 13.44
N LYS A 125 -24.09 -7.43 12.72
CA LYS A 125 -25.21 -6.55 13.10
C LYS A 125 -25.93 -7.02 14.37
N GLU A 126 -25.90 -8.31 14.68
CA GLU A 126 -26.43 -8.85 15.95
C GLU A 126 -25.63 -8.36 17.18
N VAL A 127 -24.35 -8.06 17.00
CA VAL A 127 -23.42 -7.72 18.09
C VAL A 127 -23.06 -6.25 18.11
N TYR A 128 -22.94 -5.63 16.93
CA TYR A 128 -22.43 -4.27 16.79
C TYR A 128 -23.48 -3.34 16.18
N LYS A 129 -23.45 -2.08 16.62
CA LYS A 129 -24.12 -0.97 15.95
C LYS A 129 -23.26 -0.49 14.77
N ASN A 130 -23.82 0.31 13.88
CA ASN A 130 -23.11 0.94 12.76
C ASN A 130 -22.38 -0.08 11.85
N VAL A 131 -23.06 -1.17 11.51
CA VAL A 131 -22.59 -2.16 10.54
C VAL A 131 -23.23 -1.89 9.19
N TYR A 132 -22.41 -1.77 8.16
CA TYR A 132 -22.83 -1.41 6.81
C TYR A 132 -22.36 -2.46 5.81
N ARG A 133 -23.24 -2.80 4.87
CA ARG A 133 -22.95 -3.78 3.82
C ARG A 133 -22.82 -3.07 2.48
N GLN A 134 -21.60 -3.04 1.93
CA GLN A 134 -21.30 -2.46 0.62
C GLN A 134 -22.04 -1.13 0.38
N PRO A 135 -21.90 -0.12 1.26
CA PRO A 135 -22.58 1.15 1.07
C PRO A 135 -22.17 1.77 -0.26
N ASN A 136 -23.08 2.46 -0.94
CA ASN A 136 -22.73 3.29 -2.09
C ASN A 136 -22.19 4.66 -1.62
N LEU A 137 -21.70 5.47 -2.55
CA LEU A 137 -21.03 6.75 -2.23
C LEU A 137 -22.00 7.73 -1.54
N ASP A 138 -23.23 7.84 -2.03
CA ASP A 138 -24.22 8.76 -1.45
C ASP A 138 -24.54 8.35 -0.01
N PHE A 139 -24.78 7.06 0.22
CA PHE A 139 -25.02 6.55 1.56
C PHE A 139 -23.81 6.74 2.50
N MET A 140 -22.58 6.56 1.97
CA MET A 140 -21.38 6.83 2.76
C MET A 140 -21.28 8.29 3.19
N ASN A 141 -21.53 9.22 2.28
CA ASN A 141 -21.45 10.65 2.54
C ASN A 141 -22.53 11.14 3.51
N ASP A 142 -23.74 10.59 3.38
CA ASP A 142 -24.89 11.07 4.14
C ASP A 142 -25.04 10.43 5.52
N TYR A 143 -24.59 9.18 5.70
CA TYR A 143 -24.93 8.37 6.88
C TYR A 143 -23.76 7.71 7.59
N ILE A 144 -22.54 7.74 7.03
CA ILE A 144 -21.38 7.06 7.66
C ILE A 144 -20.31 8.07 8.04
N ASP A 145 -20.11 8.25 9.33
CA ASP A 145 -18.94 8.99 9.84
C ASP A 145 -17.79 8.02 10.11
N LEU A 146 -16.78 8.02 9.24
CA LEU A 146 -15.60 7.18 9.39
C LEU A 146 -14.72 7.56 10.60
N ARG A 147 -14.95 8.73 11.22
CA ARG A 147 -14.28 9.13 12.46
C ARG A 147 -14.81 8.37 13.67
N GLU A 148 -16.03 7.84 13.54
CA GLU A 148 -16.62 6.98 14.54
C GLU A 148 -16.36 5.51 14.25
N LYS A 149 -16.48 4.67 15.28
CA LYS A 149 -16.38 3.23 15.12
C LYS A 149 -17.57 2.71 14.31
N CYS A 150 -17.27 2.22 13.11
CA CYS A 150 -18.22 1.56 12.24
C CYS A 150 -17.59 0.33 11.58
N PHE A 151 -18.39 -0.52 10.97
CA PHE A 151 -17.96 -1.76 10.34
C PHE A 151 -18.46 -1.79 8.90
N ILE A 152 -17.54 -1.98 7.96
CA ILE A 152 -17.87 -2.05 6.54
C ILE A 152 -17.59 -3.47 6.05
N VAL A 153 -18.66 -4.18 5.71
CA VAL A 153 -18.59 -5.55 5.17
C VAL A 153 -18.67 -5.50 3.65
N LYS A 154 -17.65 -6.04 2.99
CA LYS A 154 -17.55 -6.01 1.53
C LYS A 154 -16.87 -7.26 0.96
N PRO A 155 -17.03 -7.54 -0.35
CA PRO A 155 -16.38 -8.68 -0.97
C PRO A 155 -14.86 -8.56 -0.98
N LEU A 156 -14.18 -9.63 -0.59
CA LEU A 156 -12.76 -9.79 -0.85
C LEU A 156 -12.55 -10.07 -2.33
N VAL A 157 -11.80 -9.23 -3.00
CA VAL A 157 -11.46 -9.42 -4.40
C VAL A 157 -10.53 -10.63 -4.54
N THR A 158 -10.83 -11.50 -5.50
CA THR A 158 -9.99 -12.68 -5.76
C THR A 158 -8.56 -12.29 -6.11
N GLU A 159 -7.60 -13.08 -5.63
CA GLU A 159 -6.15 -12.83 -5.77
C GLU A 159 -5.68 -11.53 -5.09
N SER A 160 -6.46 -10.97 -4.16
CA SER A 160 -6.01 -9.85 -3.33
C SER A 160 -4.71 -10.19 -2.62
N PRO A 161 -3.69 -9.33 -2.71
CA PRO A 161 -2.46 -9.57 -1.97
C PRO A 161 -2.66 -9.31 -0.48
N LEU A 162 -2.59 -10.39 0.30
CA LEU A 162 -2.75 -10.38 1.74
C LEU A 162 -1.47 -10.80 2.44
N MET A 163 -1.31 -10.36 3.69
CA MET A 163 -0.28 -10.83 4.61
C MET A 163 -0.91 -11.30 5.92
N LYS A 164 -0.17 -12.11 6.68
CA LYS A 164 -0.60 -12.54 8.03
C LYS A 164 0.11 -11.68 9.07
N VAL A 165 -0.67 -11.14 10.00
CA VAL A 165 -0.18 -10.40 11.16
C VAL A 165 -1.00 -10.84 12.37
N ASP A 166 -0.36 -11.20 13.46
CA ASP A 166 -1.02 -11.68 14.69
C ASP A 166 -2.07 -12.78 14.45
N GLY A 167 -1.78 -13.67 13.49
CA GLY A 167 -2.65 -14.80 13.14
C GLY A 167 -3.80 -14.49 12.18
N ILE A 168 -4.06 -13.23 11.87
CA ILE A 168 -5.13 -12.79 10.95
C ILE A 168 -4.60 -12.39 9.58
N LYS A 169 -5.45 -12.46 8.55
CA LYS A 169 -5.15 -11.94 7.21
C LYS A 169 -5.52 -10.46 7.13
N VAL A 170 -4.55 -9.63 6.73
CA VAL A 170 -4.69 -8.18 6.53
C VAL A 170 -4.17 -7.80 5.13
N PRO A 171 -4.54 -6.63 4.57
CA PRO A 171 -4.03 -6.23 3.27
C PRO A 171 -2.53 -5.94 3.29
N THR A 172 -1.83 -6.27 2.19
CA THR A 172 -0.48 -5.75 1.96
C THR A 172 -0.53 -4.30 1.50
N LEU A 173 0.61 -3.61 1.51
CA LEU A 173 0.71 -2.24 1.01
C LEU A 173 0.26 -2.13 -0.47
N GLU A 174 0.58 -3.12 -1.29
CA GLU A 174 0.16 -3.14 -2.70
C GLU A 174 -1.36 -3.20 -2.86
N LYS A 175 -2.05 -3.98 -2.00
CA LYS A 175 -3.52 -4.01 -1.98
C LYS A 175 -4.08 -2.64 -1.59
N LEU A 176 -3.56 -2.03 -0.52
CA LEU A 176 -4.01 -0.73 -0.05
C LEU A 176 -3.86 0.35 -1.13
N LEU A 177 -2.70 0.42 -1.79
CA LEU A 177 -2.43 1.39 -2.87
C LEU A 177 -3.41 1.25 -4.04
N VAL A 178 -3.89 0.06 -4.33
CA VAL A 178 -4.87 -0.17 -5.41
C VAL A 178 -6.29 0.12 -4.93
N ASP A 179 -6.67 -0.42 -3.78
CA ASP A 179 -8.05 -0.31 -3.28
C ASP A 179 -8.43 1.13 -2.94
N THR A 180 -7.51 1.92 -2.38
CA THR A 180 -7.73 3.35 -2.13
C THR A 180 -7.99 4.15 -3.42
N GLN A 181 -7.60 3.64 -4.58
CA GLN A 181 -7.83 4.28 -5.86
C GLN A 181 -9.06 3.73 -6.60
N LYS A 182 -9.71 2.71 -6.07
CA LYS A 182 -10.84 2.03 -6.69
C LYS A 182 -12.10 2.05 -5.83
N ASP A 183 -11.96 1.85 -4.53
CA ASP A 183 -13.09 1.69 -3.63
C ASP A 183 -13.61 3.05 -3.15
N ILE A 184 -14.92 3.19 -3.16
CA ILE A 184 -15.63 4.41 -2.73
C ILE A 184 -15.40 4.73 -1.25
N ASP A 185 -15.12 3.70 -0.43
CA ASP A 185 -14.79 3.86 0.99
C ASP A 185 -13.58 4.77 1.22
N PHE A 186 -12.77 4.99 0.17
CA PHE A 186 -11.55 5.77 0.18
C PHE A 186 -11.59 6.96 -0.80
N ASP A 187 -12.79 7.49 -1.09
CA ASP A 187 -12.93 8.62 -2.02
C ASP A 187 -12.09 9.83 -1.59
N TYR A 188 -11.93 10.04 -0.29
CA TYR A 188 -11.08 11.08 0.28
C TYR A 188 -9.57 10.90 -0.03
N MET A 189 -9.14 9.74 -0.53
CA MET A 189 -7.76 9.41 -0.93
C MET A 189 -7.48 9.67 -2.41
N GLN A 190 -8.28 10.50 -3.08
CA GLN A 190 -8.12 10.82 -4.50
C GLN A 190 -7.32 12.11 -4.73
N GLY A 191 -7.03 12.41 -5.99
CA GLY A 191 -6.36 13.67 -6.38
C GLY A 191 -4.95 13.81 -5.80
N ASN A 192 -4.68 14.93 -5.12
CA ASN A 192 -3.37 15.23 -4.54
C ASN A 192 -2.98 14.25 -3.43
N GLU A 193 -3.95 13.77 -2.65
CA GLU A 193 -3.73 12.77 -1.61
C GLU A 193 -3.23 11.45 -2.19
N ALA A 194 -3.78 11.02 -3.33
CA ALA A 194 -3.30 9.84 -4.05
C ALA A 194 -1.83 9.99 -4.47
N SER A 195 -1.46 11.13 -5.02
CA SER A 195 -0.08 11.42 -5.45
C SER A 195 0.89 11.39 -4.27
N TYR A 196 0.50 12.00 -3.15
CA TYR A 196 1.29 11.98 -1.91
C TYR A 196 1.43 10.57 -1.35
N MET A 197 0.32 9.83 -1.24
CA MET A 197 0.31 8.45 -0.74
C MET A 197 1.25 7.55 -1.55
N PHE A 198 1.21 7.64 -2.88
CA PHE A 198 2.12 6.87 -3.73
C PHE A 198 3.57 7.30 -3.56
N HIS A 199 3.84 8.61 -3.45
CA HIS A 199 5.17 9.12 -3.17
C HIS A 199 5.71 8.58 -1.84
N MET A 200 4.95 8.68 -0.75
CA MET A 200 5.32 8.18 0.57
C MET A 200 5.53 6.67 0.57
N ALA A 201 4.58 5.91 0.01
CA ALA A 201 4.69 4.47 -0.06
C ALA A 201 5.92 4.01 -0.85
N LEU A 202 6.17 4.60 -2.02
CA LEU A 202 7.28 4.21 -2.89
C LEU A 202 8.64 4.73 -2.41
N SER A 203 8.71 5.81 -1.64
CA SER A 203 9.96 6.33 -1.07
C SER A 203 10.36 5.61 0.21
N GLN A 204 9.42 5.30 1.10
CA GLN A 204 9.71 4.78 2.44
C GLN A 204 9.63 3.26 2.54
N TYR A 205 8.79 2.61 1.73
CA TYR A 205 8.51 1.18 1.89
C TYR A 205 8.97 0.32 0.70
N LEU A 206 9.24 -0.94 1.00
CA LEU A 206 9.47 -1.97 0.00
C LEU A 206 8.15 -2.36 -0.66
N VAL A 207 7.90 -1.88 -1.87
CA VAL A 207 6.72 -2.20 -2.68
C VAL A 207 7.09 -3.18 -3.78
N ASN A 208 6.36 -4.28 -3.88
CA ASN A 208 6.51 -5.23 -4.98
C ASN A 208 5.70 -4.74 -6.20
N ASN A 209 6.38 -4.07 -7.14
CA ASN A 209 5.74 -3.50 -8.32
C ASN A 209 5.02 -4.54 -9.20
N GLN A 210 5.51 -5.80 -9.29
CA GLN A 210 4.84 -6.83 -10.07
C GLN A 210 3.50 -7.23 -9.42
N ARG A 211 3.48 -7.39 -8.08
CA ARG A 211 2.28 -7.67 -7.29
C ARG A 211 1.29 -6.52 -7.40
N LEU A 212 1.76 -5.29 -7.22
CA LEU A 212 0.97 -4.06 -7.34
C LEU A 212 0.26 -4.00 -8.71
N MET A 213 1.02 -4.10 -9.80
CA MET A 213 0.47 -3.99 -11.16
C MET A 213 -0.44 -5.17 -11.53
N ARG A 214 -0.14 -6.39 -11.07
CA ARG A 214 -1.03 -7.55 -11.28
C ARG A 214 -2.39 -7.30 -10.62
N TYR A 215 -2.39 -6.85 -9.38
CA TYR A 215 -3.63 -6.56 -8.66
C TYR A 215 -4.36 -5.34 -9.25
N ALA A 216 -3.66 -4.29 -9.64
CA ALA A 216 -4.25 -3.13 -10.33
C ALA A 216 -4.96 -3.51 -11.64
N LYS A 217 -4.37 -4.42 -12.43
CA LYS A 217 -5.00 -4.98 -13.64
C LYS A 217 -6.25 -5.79 -13.29
N ARG A 218 -6.19 -6.62 -12.24
CA ARG A 218 -7.35 -7.36 -11.73
C ARG A 218 -8.51 -6.45 -11.33
N ARG A 219 -8.19 -5.25 -10.82
CA ARG A 219 -9.16 -4.21 -10.43
C ARG A 219 -9.57 -3.27 -11.58
N ASN A 220 -9.09 -3.49 -12.81
CA ASN A 220 -9.34 -2.66 -14.00
C ASN A 220 -8.90 -1.20 -13.85
N ILE A 221 -7.84 -0.92 -13.07
CA ILE A 221 -7.26 0.43 -12.89
C ILE A 221 -5.74 0.45 -13.12
N GLY A 222 -5.21 -0.50 -13.89
CA GLY A 222 -3.77 -0.58 -14.15
C GLY A 222 -3.16 0.70 -14.70
N ILE A 223 -3.82 1.37 -15.65
CA ILE A 223 -3.35 2.63 -16.27
C ILE A 223 -3.29 3.75 -15.21
N LYS A 224 -4.32 3.87 -14.36
CA LYS A 224 -4.34 4.88 -13.27
C LYS A 224 -3.18 4.67 -12.30
N ILE A 225 -2.95 3.42 -11.87
CA ILE A 225 -1.86 3.09 -10.94
C ILE A 225 -0.48 3.36 -11.57
N GLU A 226 -0.29 3.00 -12.84
CA GLU A 226 0.95 3.30 -13.56
C GLU A 226 1.23 4.80 -13.66
N SER A 227 0.20 5.60 -13.94
CA SER A 227 0.29 7.06 -13.94
C SER A 227 0.71 7.60 -12.57
N LEU A 228 0.11 7.13 -11.47
CA LEU A 228 0.45 7.55 -10.10
C LEU A 228 1.90 7.17 -9.72
N ILE A 229 2.36 5.98 -10.11
CA ILE A 229 3.75 5.56 -9.91
C ILE A 229 4.72 6.51 -10.67
N ASN A 230 4.38 6.88 -11.90
CA ASN A 230 5.22 7.76 -12.69
C ASN A 230 5.22 9.20 -12.14
N SER A 231 4.07 9.71 -11.74
CA SER A 231 3.94 11.04 -11.12
C SER A 231 4.68 11.14 -9.79
N SER A 232 4.59 10.11 -8.95
CA SER A 232 5.27 10.07 -7.64
C SER A 232 6.81 10.13 -7.75
N ARG A 233 7.39 9.73 -8.90
CA ARG A 233 8.83 9.81 -9.16
C ARG A 233 9.31 11.21 -9.55
N ASN A 234 8.39 12.09 -9.87
CA ASN A 234 8.69 13.47 -10.28
C ASN A 234 8.50 14.48 -9.13
N ILE A 235 7.96 14.04 -8.00
CA ILE A 235 7.85 14.84 -6.76
C ILE A 235 9.18 14.69 -6.01
N SER A 236 10.22 15.41 -6.47
CA SER A 236 11.57 15.42 -5.87
C SER A 236 12.08 16.82 -5.71
#